data_612479e7d7d7d16d8d0f7ad34723055e
#
_entry.id   612479e7d7d7d16d8d0f7ad34723055e
#
_cell.length_a   1.000
_cell.length_b   1.000
_cell.length_c   1.000
_cell.angle_alpha   90.00
_cell.angle_beta   90.00
_cell.angle_gamma   90.00
#
_symmetry.space_group_name_H-M   'P 1'
#
loop_
_entity.id
_entity.type
_entity.pdbx_description
1 polymer ?
#
loop_
_entity_poly.entity_id
_entity_poly.type
_entity_poly.pdbx_seq_one_letter_code
_entity_poly.pdbx_strand_id
1 'polypeptide(L)'
;MDTQNESKLKKMLDQHRPWTVALPKWLEGLGISRDLQKVYRKSGWLETIGAGAFKRSGETVNWQGGLYAIQQQAKLPIHAGALTALSLQGLAHYFRMSEETVFLFSPQQTILPRWFKNYAWGYPVQHIKTSLLLEELGLTPHEEKNFSIAISTPERAILE
;
A
#
# COMPACT_ATOMS: atom_id res chain seq x y z
N MET A 1 6.50 -31.54 6.37
CA MET A 1 5.64 -30.37 6.56
C MET A 1 4.24 -30.81 6.91
N ASP A 2 3.66 -30.17 7.88
CA ASP A 2 2.29 -30.45 8.27
C ASP A 2 1.32 -30.01 7.16
N THR A 3 0.37 -30.86 6.82
CA THR A 3 -0.65 -30.61 5.79
C THR A 3 -1.43 -29.32 6.06
N GLN A 4 -1.62 -28.94 7.32
CA GLN A 4 -2.27 -27.69 7.70
C GLN A 4 -1.42 -26.45 7.33
N ASN A 5 -0.13 -26.53 7.44
CA ASN A 5 0.77 -25.43 7.08
C ASN A 5 0.85 -25.22 5.56
N GLU A 6 0.82 -26.31 4.79
CA GLU A 6 0.73 -26.24 3.33
C GLU A 6 -0.58 -25.60 2.89
N SER A 7 -1.70 -25.93 3.53
CA SER A 7 -3.01 -25.34 3.26
C SER A 7 -3.02 -23.83 3.58
N LYS A 8 -2.40 -23.41 4.68
CA LYS A 8 -2.29 -21.99 5.06
C LYS A 8 -1.42 -21.20 4.10
N LEU A 9 -0.28 -21.76 3.70
CA LEU A 9 0.59 -21.14 2.69
C LEU A 9 -0.13 -20.95 1.38
N LYS A 10 -0.83 -21.99 0.89
CA LYS A 10 -1.63 -21.90 -0.32
C LYS A 10 -2.70 -20.81 -0.21
N LYS A 11 -3.43 -20.77 0.89
CA LYS A 11 -4.42 -19.73 1.16
C LYS A 11 -3.83 -18.34 1.10
N MET A 12 -2.66 -18.13 1.69
CA MET A 12 -1.94 -16.86 1.63
C MET A 12 -1.61 -16.49 0.18
N LEU A 13 -1.03 -17.41 -0.58
CA LEU A 13 -0.65 -17.17 -1.96
C LEU A 13 -1.85 -16.89 -2.86
N ASP A 14 -2.98 -17.55 -2.61
CA ASP A 14 -4.21 -17.37 -3.38
C ASP A 14 -4.92 -16.04 -3.07
N GLN A 15 -4.87 -15.57 -1.84
CA GLN A 15 -5.58 -14.37 -1.39
C GLN A 15 -4.73 -13.11 -1.42
N HIS A 16 -3.42 -13.23 -1.36
CA HIS A 16 -2.53 -12.07 -1.43
C HIS A 16 -2.36 -11.63 -2.88
N ARG A 17 -2.64 -10.36 -3.16
CA ARG A 17 -2.43 -9.79 -4.49
C ARG A 17 -0.93 -9.68 -4.79
N PRO A 18 -0.46 -10.17 -5.94
CA PRO A 18 0.94 -10.00 -6.34
C PRO A 18 1.35 -8.52 -6.38
N TRP A 19 2.62 -8.25 -6.07
CA TRP A 19 3.22 -6.91 -6.09
C TRP A 19 2.69 -5.97 -5.01
N THR A 20 2.06 -6.52 -3.98
CA THR A 20 1.57 -5.75 -2.82
C THR A 20 2.27 -6.17 -1.54
N VAL A 21 2.15 -5.32 -0.53
CA VAL A 21 2.61 -5.61 0.82
C VAL A 21 1.61 -6.53 1.52
N ALA A 22 2.08 -7.41 2.38
CA ALA A 22 1.28 -8.20 3.29
C ALA A 22 1.55 -7.76 4.73
N LEU A 23 0.51 -7.36 5.45
CA LEU A 23 0.64 -6.93 6.83
C LEU A 23 0.48 -8.10 7.79
N PRO A 24 1.26 -8.13 8.90
CA PRO A 24 1.19 -9.22 9.86
C PRO A 24 -0.20 -9.47 10.42
N LYS A 25 -0.94 -8.42 10.74
CA LYS A 25 -2.30 -8.53 11.28
C LYS A 25 -3.28 -9.10 10.25
N TRP A 26 -3.14 -8.73 8.98
CA TRP A 26 -3.93 -9.32 7.90
C TRP A 26 -3.62 -10.81 7.74
N LEU A 27 -2.35 -11.20 7.82
CA LEU A 27 -1.92 -12.60 7.78
C LEU A 27 -2.50 -13.40 8.95
N GLU A 28 -2.54 -12.83 10.16
CA GLU A 28 -3.20 -13.44 11.31
C GLU A 28 -4.69 -13.70 11.04
N GLY A 29 -5.35 -12.77 10.37
CA GLY A 29 -6.74 -12.93 9.92
C GLY A 29 -6.95 -14.09 8.94
N LEU A 30 -5.91 -14.53 8.22
CA LEU A 30 -5.92 -15.72 7.38
C LEU A 30 -5.58 -17.01 8.14
N GLY A 31 -5.34 -16.93 9.45
CA GLY A 31 -4.91 -18.06 10.28
C GLY A 31 -3.42 -18.28 10.31
N ILE A 32 -2.63 -17.33 9.85
CA ILE A 32 -1.16 -17.41 9.86
C ILE A 32 -0.63 -16.66 11.08
N SER A 33 -0.28 -17.41 12.13
CA SER A 33 0.23 -16.84 13.37
C SER A 33 1.57 -16.10 13.16
N ARG A 34 1.93 -15.27 14.13
CA ARG A 34 3.24 -14.59 14.13
C ARG A 34 4.41 -15.57 14.07
N ASP A 35 4.30 -16.71 14.73
CA ASP A 35 5.33 -17.74 14.68
C ASP A 35 5.42 -18.37 13.29
N LEU A 36 4.30 -18.64 12.65
CA LEU A 36 4.28 -19.16 11.29
C LEU A 36 4.81 -18.12 10.28
N GLN A 37 4.54 -16.84 10.49
CA GLN A 37 5.13 -15.76 9.68
C GLN A 37 6.66 -15.78 9.76
N LYS A 38 7.22 -16.03 10.94
CA LYS A 38 8.68 -16.19 11.10
C LYS A 38 9.20 -17.39 10.32
N VAL A 39 8.47 -18.51 10.34
CA VAL A 39 8.82 -19.70 9.55
C VAL A 39 8.83 -19.36 8.06
N TYR A 40 7.83 -18.65 7.56
CA TYR A 40 7.76 -18.26 6.14
C TYR A 40 8.90 -17.32 5.74
N ARG A 41 9.35 -16.44 6.62
CA ARG A 41 10.54 -15.62 6.37
C ARG A 41 11.81 -16.48 6.27
N LYS A 42 12.00 -17.38 7.22
CA LYS A 42 13.18 -18.28 7.24
C LYS A 42 13.19 -19.24 6.04
N SER A 43 12.01 -19.69 5.63
CA SER A 43 11.86 -20.59 4.49
C SER A 43 11.93 -19.88 3.13
N GLY A 44 12.04 -18.58 3.10
CA GLY A 44 12.18 -17.80 1.86
C GLY A 44 10.88 -17.50 1.14
N TRP A 45 9.70 -17.64 1.77
CA TRP A 45 8.41 -17.27 1.18
C TRP A 45 8.10 -15.79 1.33
N LEU A 46 8.53 -15.19 2.43
CA LEU A 46 8.31 -13.78 2.75
C LEU A 46 9.63 -13.07 3.00
N GLU A 47 9.69 -11.82 2.59
CA GLU A 47 10.76 -10.88 2.90
C GLU A 47 10.21 -9.69 3.68
N THR A 48 11.00 -9.14 4.58
CA THR A 48 10.58 -8.00 5.40
C THR A 48 10.66 -6.69 4.61
N ILE A 49 9.61 -5.89 4.72
CA ILE A 49 9.61 -4.47 4.32
C ILE A 49 9.59 -3.64 5.60
N GLY A 50 10.69 -2.99 5.92
CA GLY A 50 10.79 -2.23 7.15
C GLY A 50 10.46 -3.06 8.39
N ALA A 51 10.07 -2.41 9.46
CA ALA A 51 9.62 -3.05 10.68
C ALA A 51 8.09 -3.17 10.67
N GLY A 52 7.56 -4.35 10.41
CA GLY A 52 6.13 -4.61 10.52
C GLY A 52 5.36 -4.78 9.21
N ALA A 53 6.03 -5.12 8.13
CA ALA A 53 5.40 -5.45 6.86
C ALA A 53 6.21 -6.49 6.11
N PHE A 54 5.55 -7.20 5.19
CA PHE A 54 6.17 -8.24 4.38
C PHE A 54 5.82 -8.08 2.91
N LYS A 55 6.63 -8.67 2.06
CA LYS A 55 6.34 -8.92 0.65
C LYS A 55 6.65 -10.37 0.33
N ARG A 56 6.12 -10.88 -0.76
CA ARG A 56 6.54 -12.19 -1.27
C ARG A 56 7.99 -12.10 -1.76
N SER A 57 8.76 -13.14 -1.48
CA SER A 57 10.13 -13.21 -1.95
C SER A 57 10.19 -13.18 -3.47
N GLY A 58 11.14 -12.41 -4.00
CA GLY A 58 11.33 -12.24 -5.44
C GLY A 58 10.44 -11.21 -6.11
N GLU A 59 9.44 -10.67 -5.44
CA GLU A 59 8.62 -9.60 -5.98
C GLU A 59 9.22 -8.22 -5.67
N THR A 60 9.09 -7.31 -6.62
CA THR A 60 9.38 -5.89 -6.40
C THR A 60 8.08 -5.17 -6.07
N VAL A 61 8.00 -4.58 -4.88
CA VAL A 61 6.82 -3.83 -4.45
C VAL A 61 7.13 -2.34 -4.52
N ASN A 62 6.32 -1.60 -5.27
CA ASN A 62 6.37 -0.16 -5.33
C ASN A 62 5.43 0.47 -4.28
N TRP A 63 5.49 1.80 -4.14
CA TRP A 63 4.67 2.50 -3.15
C TRP A 63 3.15 2.25 -3.35
N GLN A 64 2.71 2.03 -4.59
CA GLN A 64 1.32 1.69 -4.89
C GLN A 64 0.90 0.38 -4.21
N GLY A 65 1.77 -0.64 -4.24
CA GLY A 65 1.53 -1.90 -3.54
C GLY A 65 1.51 -1.75 -2.02
N GLY A 66 2.30 -0.82 -1.50
CA GLY A 66 2.25 -0.43 -0.10
C GLY A 66 0.95 0.29 0.26
N LEU A 67 0.54 1.24 -0.56
CA LEU A 67 -0.73 1.97 -0.37
C LEU A 67 -1.94 1.03 -0.43
N TYR A 68 -1.92 0.05 -1.33
CA TYR A 68 -2.95 -0.99 -1.37
C TYR A 68 -3.12 -1.68 -0.01
N ALA A 69 -2.03 -2.08 0.62
CA ALA A 69 -2.09 -2.72 1.94
C ALA A 69 -2.64 -1.79 3.02
N ILE A 70 -2.27 -0.51 2.98
CA ILE A 70 -2.82 0.50 3.89
C ILE A 70 -4.34 0.61 3.73
N GLN A 71 -4.82 0.66 2.50
CA GLN A 71 -6.25 0.82 2.21
C GLN A 71 -7.04 -0.45 2.46
N GLN A 72 -6.58 -1.60 1.98
CA GLN A 72 -7.35 -2.84 1.96
C GLN A 72 -7.10 -3.74 3.16
N GLN A 73 -5.92 -3.73 3.74
CA GLN A 73 -5.57 -4.58 4.87
C GLN A 73 -5.66 -3.84 6.21
N ALA A 74 -5.05 -2.67 6.30
CA ALA A 74 -5.10 -1.84 7.50
C ALA A 74 -6.39 -1.02 7.62
N LYS A 75 -7.14 -0.87 6.52
CA LYS A 75 -8.40 -0.10 6.47
C LYS A 75 -8.23 1.35 6.92
N LEU A 76 -7.12 1.97 6.56
CA LEU A 76 -6.87 3.37 6.84
C LEU A 76 -7.31 4.25 5.67
N PRO A 77 -7.94 5.40 5.94
CA PRO A 77 -8.43 6.32 4.90
C PRO A 77 -7.29 7.20 4.37
N ILE A 78 -6.30 6.58 3.76
CA ILE A 78 -5.17 7.27 3.12
C ILE A 78 -5.26 7.04 1.61
N HIS A 79 -5.18 8.12 0.83
CA HIS A 79 -5.21 8.04 -0.62
C HIS A 79 -4.09 8.87 -1.26
N ALA A 80 -3.74 8.55 -2.49
CA ALA A 80 -2.85 9.39 -3.28
C ALA A 80 -3.64 10.55 -3.89
N GLY A 81 -3.11 11.75 -3.77
CA GLY A 81 -3.78 12.97 -4.22
C GLY A 81 -2.86 13.97 -4.90
N ALA A 82 -3.37 15.16 -5.12
CA ALA A 82 -2.65 16.26 -5.75
C ALA A 82 -1.94 15.86 -7.05
N LEU A 83 -0.70 16.26 -7.23
CA LEU A 83 0.08 15.96 -8.44
C LEU A 83 0.29 14.47 -8.65
N THR A 84 0.37 13.67 -7.59
CA THR A 84 0.47 12.21 -7.70
C THR A 84 -0.75 11.62 -8.39
N ALA A 85 -1.95 11.99 -7.96
CA ALA A 85 -3.18 11.51 -8.58
C ALA A 85 -3.31 11.98 -10.03
N LEU A 86 -2.96 13.22 -10.33
CA LEU A 86 -2.96 13.75 -11.70
C LEU A 86 -1.95 13.00 -12.58
N SER A 87 -0.77 12.73 -12.06
CA SER A 87 0.27 11.98 -12.78
C SER A 87 -0.16 10.56 -13.11
N LEU A 88 -0.77 9.85 -12.15
CA LEU A 88 -1.27 8.50 -12.36
C LEU A 88 -2.38 8.44 -13.42
N GLN A 89 -3.13 9.51 -13.57
CA GLN A 89 -4.20 9.61 -14.58
C GLN A 89 -3.72 10.18 -15.92
N GLY A 90 -2.40 10.41 -16.06
CA GLY A 90 -1.82 10.93 -17.30
C GLY A 90 -2.07 12.42 -17.54
N LEU A 91 -2.42 13.19 -16.51
CA LEU A 91 -2.80 14.59 -16.61
C LEU A 91 -1.69 15.57 -16.22
N ALA A 92 -0.52 15.08 -15.80
CA ALA A 92 0.58 15.89 -15.28
C ALA A 92 1.66 16.20 -16.34
N HIS A 93 1.37 16.10 -17.63
CA HIS A 93 2.37 16.27 -18.70
C HIS A 93 3.05 17.65 -18.74
N TYR A 94 2.44 18.64 -18.14
CA TYR A 94 2.96 20.01 -18.15
C TYR A 94 3.80 20.38 -16.92
N PHE A 95 3.84 19.49 -15.93
CA PHE A 95 4.60 19.71 -14.71
C PHE A 95 5.90 18.91 -14.78
N ARG A 96 6.98 19.56 -15.21
CA ARG A 96 8.31 19.00 -15.10
C ARG A 96 8.72 19.02 -13.63
N MET A 97 8.52 17.91 -12.98
CA MET A 97 9.03 17.73 -11.63
C MET A 97 10.41 17.07 -11.73
N SER A 98 11.41 17.75 -11.24
CA SER A 98 12.77 17.22 -11.13
C SER A 98 12.86 16.07 -10.11
N GLU A 99 11.89 15.99 -9.20
CA GLU A 99 11.73 14.91 -8.23
C GLU A 99 10.23 14.60 -8.07
N GLU A 100 9.85 13.36 -8.36
CA GLU A 100 8.48 12.91 -8.17
C GLU A 100 8.22 12.65 -6.70
N THR A 101 7.62 13.60 -6.00
CA THR A 101 7.14 13.39 -4.64
C THR A 101 5.80 12.68 -4.67
N VAL A 102 5.66 11.63 -3.87
CA VAL A 102 4.39 10.94 -3.66
C VAL A 102 3.60 11.69 -2.58
N PHE A 103 2.46 12.26 -2.96
CA PHE A 103 1.56 12.98 -2.06
C PHE A 103 0.43 12.07 -1.60
N LEU A 104 0.36 11.84 -0.29
CA LEU A 104 -0.70 11.06 0.36
C LEU A 104 -1.50 11.97 1.27
N PHE A 105 -2.81 11.77 1.26
CA PHE A 105 -3.76 12.58 2.01
C PHE A 105 -4.61 11.71 2.93
N SER A 106 -4.96 12.24 4.08
CA SER A 106 -5.83 11.56 5.04
C SER A 106 -6.53 12.58 5.95
N PRO A 107 -7.58 12.13 6.69
CA PRO A 107 -8.12 12.94 7.78
C PRO A 107 -7.08 13.24 8.85
N GLN A 108 -7.35 14.27 9.68
CA GLN A 108 -6.43 14.82 10.68
C GLN A 108 -5.89 13.79 11.67
N GLN A 109 -6.68 12.78 12.03
CA GLN A 109 -6.32 11.82 13.07
C GLN A 109 -5.63 10.56 12.54
N THR A 110 -5.45 10.44 11.24
CA THR A 110 -4.83 9.27 10.61
C THR A 110 -3.32 9.36 10.69
N ILE A 111 -2.67 8.26 11.05
CA ILE A 111 -1.22 8.15 11.13
C ILE A 111 -0.73 7.25 10.00
N LEU A 112 0.23 7.73 9.23
CA LEU A 112 0.90 6.92 8.22
C LEU A 112 1.77 5.85 8.90
N PRO A 113 1.59 4.56 8.59
CA PRO A 113 2.39 3.50 9.22
C PRO A 113 3.89 3.70 9.02
N ARG A 114 4.66 3.44 10.07
CA ARG A 114 6.13 3.63 10.06
C ARG A 114 6.82 2.78 9.00
N TRP A 115 6.36 1.55 8.78
CA TRP A 115 6.94 0.69 7.76
C TRP A 115 6.86 1.32 6.37
N PHE A 116 5.74 2.01 6.08
CA PHE A 116 5.57 2.71 4.81
C PHE A 116 6.46 3.97 4.74
N LYS A 117 6.43 4.77 5.80
CA LYS A 117 7.16 6.04 5.88
C LYS A 117 8.68 5.83 5.75
N ASN A 118 9.21 4.78 6.35
CA ASN A 118 10.65 4.54 6.46
C ASN A 118 11.23 3.67 5.34
N TYR A 119 10.38 3.05 4.54
CA TYR A 119 10.86 2.22 3.42
C TYR A 119 11.33 3.09 2.26
N ALA A 120 12.42 2.65 1.62
CA ALA A 120 12.99 3.35 0.46
C ALA A 120 12.22 3.02 -0.82
N TRP A 121 11.17 3.79 -1.09
CA TRP A 121 10.33 3.60 -2.29
C TRP A 121 10.97 4.14 -3.57
N GLY A 122 12.09 4.86 -3.46
CA GLY A 122 12.73 5.54 -4.58
C GLY A 122 12.19 6.95 -4.83
N TYR A 123 11.19 7.38 -4.08
CA TYR A 123 10.58 8.71 -4.16
C TYR A 123 10.37 9.27 -2.76
N PRO A 124 10.51 10.59 -2.56
CA PRO A 124 10.06 11.21 -1.33
C PRO A 124 8.55 11.00 -1.14
N VAL A 125 8.13 10.75 0.08
CA VAL A 125 6.71 10.62 0.44
C VAL A 125 6.33 11.75 1.38
N GLN A 126 5.29 12.47 1.04
CA GLN A 126 4.72 13.52 1.89
C GLN A 126 3.30 13.16 2.27
N HIS A 127 3.04 13.03 3.56
CA HIS A 127 1.71 12.75 4.11
C HIS A 127 1.09 14.05 4.62
N ILE A 128 -0.05 14.41 4.05
CA ILE A 128 -0.78 15.64 4.36
C ILE A 128 -2.09 15.27 5.04
N LYS A 129 -2.28 15.77 6.24
CA LYS A 129 -3.52 15.62 6.99
C LYS A 129 -4.40 16.82 6.73
N THR A 130 -5.64 16.60 6.34
CA THR A 130 -6.57 17.67 5.98
C THR A 130 -7.99 17.35 6.42
N SER A 131 -8.74 18.39 6.75
CA SER A 131 -10.19 18.33 6.97
C SER A 131 -10.96 19.12 5.90
N LEU A 132 -10.25 19.60 4.87
CA LEU A 132 -10.82 20.47 3.86
C LEU A 132 -11.90 19.78 3.02
N LEU A 133 -11.72 18.49 2.76
CA LEU A 133 -12.64 17.70 1.93
C LEU A 133 -13.12 16.47 2.68
N LEU A 134 -14.32 16.01 2.36
CA LEU A 134 -14.86 14.77 2.93
C LEU A 134 -14.02 13.57 2.49
N GLU A 135 -13.87 12.61 3.39
CA GLU A 135 -12.97 11.46 3.19
C GLU A 135 -13.25 10.66 1.92
N GLU A 136 -14.54 10.45 1.62
CA GLU A 136 -14.96 9.59 0.52
C GLU A 136 -15.35 10.35 -0.74
N LEU A 137 -15.39 11.67 -0.69
CA LEU A 137 -15.82 12.48 -1.83
C LEU A 137 -14.69 12.67 -2.83
N GLY A 138 -14.94 12.33 -4.10
CA GLY A 138 -13.99 12.58 -5.18
C GLY A 138 -12.82 11.61 -5.18
N LEU A 139 -13.02 10.37 -4.76
CA LEU A 139 -12.06 9.28 -4.94
C LEU A 139 -12.46 8.40 -6.11
N THR A 140 -11.46 7.85 -6.79
CA THR A 140 -11.66 6.95 -7.93
C THR A 140 -10.64 5.81 -7.85
N PRO A 141 -10.98 4.60 -8.31
CA PRO A 141 -10.00 3.54 -8.39
C PRO A 141 -8.98 3.81 -9.50
N HIS A 142 -7.73 3.53 -9.22
CA HIS A 142 -6.65 3.50 -10.20
C HIS A 142 -6.16 2.07 -10.32
N GLU A 143 -6.26 1.51 -11.53
CA GLU A 143 -5.90 0.12 -11.79
C GLU A 143 -4.39 -0.03 -11.98
N GLU A 144 -3.79 -0.89 -11.17
CA GLU A 144 -2.48 -1.45 -11.39
C GLU A 144 -2.63 -2.86 -12.00
N LYS A 145 -1.53 -3.52 -12.36
CA LYS A 145 -1.59 -4.81 -13.04
C LYS A 145 -2.36 -5.89 -12.26
N ASN A 146 -2.19 -5.95 -10.94
CA ASN A 146 -2.74 -7.03 -10.11
C ASN A 146 -3.67 -6.54 -8.99
N PHE A 147 -3.85 -5.24 -8.87
CA PHE A 147 -4.62 -4.62 -7.79
C PHE A 147 -5.08 -3.23 -8.21
N SER A 148 -5.94 -2.61 -7.40
CA SER A 148 -6.28 -1.20 -7.57
C SER A 148 -6.14 -0.44 -6.25
N ILE A 149 -5.92 0.86 -6.36
CA ILE A 149 -5.85 1.77 -5.22
C ILE A 149 -6.82 2.92 -5.41
N ALA A 150 -7.32 3.48 -4.33
CA ALA A 150 -8.13 4.69 -4.38
C ALA A 150 -7.21 5.92 -4.47
N ILE A 151 -7.49 6.78 -5.43
CA ILE A 151 -6.79 8.05 -5.64
C ILE A 151 -7.80 9.17 -5.80
N SER A 152 -7.35 10.42 -5.71
CA SER A 152 -8.22 11.58 -5.97
C SER A 152 -8.61 11.65 -7.44
N THR A 153 -9.88 12.00 -7.70
CA THR A 153 -10.30 12.43 -9.03
C THR A 153 -9.53 13.69 -9.43
N PRO A 154 -9.47 14.05 -10.73
CA PRO A 154 -8.79 15.28 -11.14
C PRO A 154 -9.32 16.53 -10.43
N GLU A 155 -10.62 16.60 -10.23
CA GLU A 155 -11.27 17.74 -9.56
C GLU A 155 -10.82 17.87 -8.11
N ARG A 156 -10.78 16.74 -7.38
CA ARG A 156 -10.30 16.73 -6.01
C ARG A 156 -8.80 17.02 -5.94
N ALA A 157 -8.02 16.42 -6.82
CA ALA A 157 -6.56 16.59 -6.85
C ALA A 157 -6.13 18.05 -7.04
N ILE A 158 -6.89 18.82 -7.82
CA ILE A 158 -6.64 20.25 -8.02
C ILE A 158 -6.89 21.04 -6.73
N LEU A 159 -7.84 20.61 -5.91
CA LEU A 159 -8.16 21.26 -4.64
C LEU A 159 -7.20 20.86 -3.50
N GLU A 160 -6.50 19.79 -3.66
CA GLU A 160 -5.49 19.33 -2.72
C GLU A 160 -4.15 20.01 -2.94
#